data_6a09e2adc9b9263d8324b88e151a098d
#
_entry.id   6a09e2adc9b9263d8324b88e151a098d
#
_cell.length_a   1.000
_cell.length_b   1.000
_cell.length_c   1.000
_cell.angle_alpha   90.00
_cell.angle_beta   90.00
_cell.angle_gamma   90.00
#
_symmetry.space_group_name_H-M   'P 1'
#
loop_
_entity.id
_entity.type
_entity.pdbx_description
1 polymer ?
#
loop_
_entity_poly.entity_id
_entity_poly.type
_entity_poly.pdbx_seq_one_letter_code
_entity_poly.pdbx_strand_id
1 'polypeptide(L)'
;MFVIVGLGNPDKKYEATRHNIGFDVIDAIADKYNINVKDKKHKALVGSGVIEGMKVLLVKPLTYMNLSGESVAEVMNFYKLDPEEDMLVIFDDISLAPGNIRIRKKGSAGGHNGIKNIIAMTGTQNFMRIKVGVGEKPAGWDLADHVLGRFDKEDRAKVDDAIKDAVDAAVLMMQGDVDKAMNEFNSKKQE
;
A
#
# COMPACT_ATOMS: atom_id res chain seq x y z
N MET A 1 13.37 -9.32 -9.42
CA MET A 1 13.05 -8.04 -8.77
C MET A 1 11.62 -8.10 -8.24
N PHE A 2 11.40 -7.56 -7.07
CA PHE A 2 10.09 -7.48 -6.45
C PHE A 2 9.62 -6.02 -6.38
N VAL A 3 8.34 -5.76 -6.63
CA VAL A 3 7.77 -4.41 -6.65
C VAL A 3 6.83 -4.22 -5.45
N ILE A 4 7.06 -3.19 -4.67
CA ILE A 4 6.17 -2.80 -3.57
C ILE A 4 5.55 -1.45 -3.94
N VAL A 5 4.22 -1.43 -4.08
CA VAL A 5 3.44 -0.25 -4.46
C VAL A 5 2.66 0.25 -3.25
N GLY A 6 2.82 1.51 -2.91
CA GLY A 6 1.96 2.17 -1.94
C GLY A 6 1.05 3.18 -2.63
N LEU A 7 -0.25 3.11 -2.37
CA LEU A 7 -1.23 3.99 -3.00
C LEU A 7 -1.46 5.28 -2.22
N GLY A 8 -1.71 6.34 -2.96
CA GLY A 8 -2.01 7.65 -2.42
C GLY A 8 -2.27 8.66 -3.53
N ASN A 9 -2.55 9.89 -3.15
CA ASN A 9 -2.68 11.01 -4.08
C ASN A 9 -1.43 11.90 -3.95
N PRO A 10 -0.81 12.30 -5.08
CA PRO A 10 0.25 13.31 -5.04
C PRO A 10 -0.35 14.64 -4.57
N ASP A 11 0.40 15.63 -4.37
CA ASP A 11 0.09 16.94 -3.83
C ASP A 11 0.14 17.01 -2.32
N LYS A 12 0.74 18.09 -1.87
CA LYS A 12 1.01 18.34 -0.46
C LYS A 12 -0.26 18.32 0.41
N LYS A 13 -1.39 18.76 -0.14
CA LYS A 13 -2.67 18.79 0.61
C LYS A 13 -3.17 17.42 1.04
N TYR A 14 -2.71 16.35 0.39
CA TYR A 14 -3.11 14.98 0.72
C TYR A 14 -2.13 14.27 1.65
N GLU A 15 -1.02 14.90 2.03
CA GLU A 15 -0.05 14.31 2.94
C GLU A 15 -0.70 13.93 4.27
N ALA A 16 -0.37 12.74 4.76
CA ALA A 16 -0.84 12.18 6.03
C ALA A 16 -2.36 11.98 6.11
N THR A 17 -3.07 12.01 4.99
CA THR A 17 -4.49 11.64 4.95
C THR A 17 -4.65 10.12 5.02
N ARG A 18 -5.86 9.67 5.35
CA ARG A 18 -6.19 8.23 5.38
C ARG A 18 -5.88 7.56 4.06
N HIS A 19 -6.27 8.17 2.96
CA HIS A 19 -6.08 7.63 1.61
C HIS A 19 -4.59 7.52 1.21
N ASN A 20 -3.70 8.26 1.86
CA ASN A 20 -2.27 8.26 1.59
C ASN A 20 -1.47 7.31 2.49
N ILE A 21 -2.14 6.45 3.25
CA ILE A 21 -1.42 5.54 4.15
C ILE A 21 -0.45 4.62 3.41
N GLY A 22 -0.77 4.24 2.18
CA GLY A 22 0.14 3.45 1.35
C GLY A 22 1.45 4.20 1.06
N PHE A 23 1.38 5.50 0.78
CA PHE A 23 2.56 6.34 0.62
C PHE A 23 3.39 6.39 1.91
N ASP A 24 2.72 6.50 3.06
CA ASP A 24 3.41 6.53 4.36
C ASP A 24 4.18 5.23 4.62
N VAL A 25 3.62 4.09 4.24
CA VAL A 25 4.32 2.80 4.39
C VAL A 25 5.53 2.72 3.47
N ILE A 26 5.41 3.16 2.21
CA ILE A 26 6.57 3.21 1.30
C ILE A 26 7.67 4.11 1.87
N ASP A 27 7.32 5.27 2.40
CA ASP A 27 8.29 6.18 3.00
C ASP A 27 8.98 5.53 4.21
N ALA A 28 8.25 4.77 5.02
CA ALA A 28 8.81 4.04 6.16
C ALA A 28 9.77 2.91 5.73
N ILE A 29 9.44 2.17 4.68
CA ILE A 29 10.33 1.17 4.10
C ILE A 29 11.60 1.83 3.56
N ALA A 30 11.43 2.91 2.81
CA ALA A 30 12.53 3.67 2.21
C ALA A 30 13.49 4.18 3.29
N ASP A 31 12.97 4.72 4.37
CA ASP A 31 13.74 5.22 5.50
C ASP A 31 14.52 4.10 6.20
N LYS A 32 13.85 2.99 6.48
CA LYS A 32 14.47 1.85 7.17
C LYS A 32 15.62 1.22 6.38
N TYR A 33 15.49 1.13 5.05
CA TYR A 33 16.44 0.44 4.18
C TYR A 33 17.30 1.37 3.32
N ASN A 34 17.27 2.67 3.59
CA ASN A 34 18.07 3.69 2.88
C ASN A 34 17.85 3.67 1.36
N ILE A 35 16.60 3.62 0.95
CA ILE A 35 16.21 3.68 -0.46
C ILE A 35 15.63 5.06 -0.76
N ASN A 36 16.16 5.76 -1.77
CA ASN A 36 15.60 7.04 -2.21
C ASN A 36 14.49 6.81 -3.21
N VAL A 37 13.27 7.25 -2.88
CA VAL A 37 12.08 7.15 -3.75
C VAL A 37 11.81 8.53 -4.35
N LYS A 38 12.68 8.97 -5.27
CA LYS A 38 12.67 10.33 -5.83
C LYS A 38 12.68 10.38 -7.35
N ASP A 39 12.93 9.27 -8.02
CA ASP A 39 12.97 9.23 -9.48
C ASP A 39 11.57 9.24 -10.06
N LYS A 40 11.29 10.17 -10.97
CA LYS A 40 10.02 10.23 -11.68
C LYS A 40 10.08 9.32 -12.90
N LYS A 41 9.46 8.15 -12.81
CA LYS A 41 9.37 7.16 -13.88
C LYS A 41 8.04 6.43 -13.78
N HIS A 42 7.53 5.95 -14.90
CA HIS A 42 6.33 5.10 -14.91
C HIS A 42 5.13 5.77 -14.23
N LYS A 43 4.97 7.07 -14.42
CA LYS A 43 3.88 7.85 -13.79
C LYS A 43 3.90 7.74 -12.26
N ALA A 44 5.10 7.62 -11.67
CA ALA A 44 5.30 7.41 -10.25
C ALA A 44 6.58 8.08 -9.75
N LEU A 45 6.71 8.15 -8.43
CA LEU A 45 8.02 8.26 -7.78
C LEU A 45 8.49 6.85 -7.48
N VAL A 46 9.70 6.52 -7.92
CA VAL A 46 10.28 5.20 -7.74
C VAL A 46 11.65 5.27 -7.11
N GLY A 47 12.00 4.20 -6.42
CA GLY A 47 13.34 4.01 -5.88
C GLY A 47 13.69 2.54 -5.89
N SER A 48 14.86 2.19 -6.42
CA SER A 48 15.36 0.82 -6.40
C SER A 48 16.41 0.64 -5.31
N GLY A 49 16.42 -0.54 -4.73
CA GLY A 49 17.37 -0.87 -3.68
C GLY A 49 17.41 -2.36 -3.43
N VAL A 50 18.01 -2.72 -2.30
CA VAL A 50 18.13 -4.11 -1.85
C VAL A 50 17.59 -4.20 -0.43
N ILE A 51 16.67 -5.15 -0.21
CA ILE A 51 16.13 -5.46 1.12
C ILE A 51 16.39 -6.95 1.35
N GLU A 52 17.09 -7.27 2.44
CA GLU A 52 17.42 -8.66 2.79
C GLU A 52 17.99 -9.46 1.59
N GLY A 53 18.90 -8.83 0.85
CA GLY A 53 19.57 -9.45 -0.29
C GLY A 53 18.75 -9.51 -1.59
N MET A 54 17.51 -9.04 -1.60
CA MET A 54 16.63 -9.07 -2.76
C MET A 54 16.48 -7.69 -3.40
N LYS A 55 16.54 -7.64 -4.73
CA LYS A 55 16.26 -6.40 -5.47
C LYS A 55 14.80 -6.02 -5.34
N VAL A 56 14.55 -4.78 -4.97
CA VAL A 56 13.21 -4.24 -4.79
C VAL A 56 13.07 -2.90 -5.51
N LEU A 57 11.88 -2.66 -6.05
CA LEU A 57 11.46 -1.35 -6.54
C LEU A 57 10.32 -0.86 -5.65
N LEU A 58 10.50 0.29 -5.03
CA LEU A 58 9.44 0.98 -4.28
C LEU A 58 8.76 1.97 -5.20
N VAL A 59 7.42 1.97 -5.21
CA VAL A 59 6.62 2.75 -6.16
C VAL A 59 5.52 3.52 -5.43
N LYS A 60 5.48 4.83 -5.67
CA LYS A 60 4.38 5.72 -5.25
C LYS A 60 3.74 6.31 -6.51
N PRO A 61 2.62 5.77 -7.01
CA PRO A 61 1.97 6.31 -8.21
C PRO A 61 1.61 7.79 -8.06
N LEU A 62 1.85 8.57 -9.12
CA LEU A 62 1.50 10.01 -9.16
C LEU A 62 0.26 10.28 -10.02
N THR A 63 -0.49 9.22 -10.33
CA THR A 63 -1.62 9.24 -11.26
C THR A 63 -2.92 9.72 -10.63
N TYR A 64 -2.89 10.07 -9.34
CA TYR A 64 -4.07 10.11 -8.46
C TYR A 64 -4.69 8.72 -8.28
N MET A 65 -5.43 8.56 -7.19
CA MET A 65 -5.89 7.25 -6.74
C MET A 65 -6.66 6.48 -7.81
N ASN A 66 -7.57 7.14 -8.51
CA ASN A 66 -8.45 6.49 -9.49
C ASN A 66 -7.70 5.89 -10.70
N LEU A 67 -6.48 6.32 -10.95
CA LEU A 67 -5.67 5.88 -12.09
C LEU A 67 -4.38 5.16 -11.65
N SER A 68 -4.36 4.65 -10.41
CA SER A 68 -3.19 3.95 -9.87
C SER A 68 -2.72 2.80 -10.76
N GLY A 69 -3.65 2.12 -11.42
CA GLY A 69 -3.34 0.99 -12.30
C GLY A 69 -2.56 1.37 -13.55
N GLU A 70 -2.66 2.63 -14.02
CA GLU A 70 -1.85 3.07 -15.17
C GLU A 70 -0.36 3.02 -14.85
N SER A 71 0.03 3.48 -13.67
CA SER A 71 1.41 3.41 -13.19
C SER A 71 1.86 1.96 -12.96
N VAL A 72 1.05 1.20 -12.25
CA VAL A 72 1.36 -0.19 -11.89
C VAL A 72 1.54 -1.05 -13.15
N ALA A 73 0.63 -0.95 -14.12
CA ALA A 73 0.74 -1.70 -15.36
C ALA A 73 2.00 -1.32 -16.15
N GLU A 74 2.34 -0.04 -16.19
CA GLU A 74 3.56 0.42 -16.87
C GLU A 74 4.81 -0.16 -16.20
N VAL A 75 4.89 -0.16 -14.87
CA VAL A 75 6.01 -0.76 -14.14
C VAL A 75 6.13 -2.25 -14.45
N MET A 76 5.03 -2.99 -14.31
CA MET A 76 5.05 -4.44 -14.51
C MET A 76 5.40 -4.83 -15.94
N ASN A 77 4.91 -4.08 -16.93
CA ASN A 77 5.23 -4.32 -18.34
C ASN A 77 6.69 -3.96 -18.66
N PHE A 78 7.18 -2.85 -18.15
CA PHE A 78 8.55 -2.40 -18.43
C PHE A 78 9.58 -3.40 -17.91
N TYR A 79 9.41 -3.90 -16.69
CA TYR A 79 10.34 -4.85 -16.08
C TYR A 79 10.01 -6.31 -16.40
N LYS A 80 8.94 -6.56 -17.17
CA LYS A 80 8.47 -7.90 -17.55
C LYS A 80 8.21 -8.79 -16.34
N LEU A 81 7.48 -8.25 -15.36
CA LEU A 81 7.16 -8.91 -14.11
C LEU A 81 5.70 -9.41 -14.12
N ASP A 82 5.45 -10.43 -13.30
CA ASP A 82 4.13 -11.01 -13.12
C ASP A 82 3.45 -10.37 -11.91
N PRO A 83 2.30 -9.67 -12.06
CA PRO A 83 1.58 -9.09 -10.93
C PRO A 83 1.23 -10.10 -9.84
N GLU A 84 1.01 -11.36 -10.17
CA GLU A 84 0.63 -12.39 -9.20
C GLU A 84 1.81 -12.88 -8.35
N GLU A 85 3.04 -12.81 -8.88
CA GLU A 85 4.24 -13.33 -8.21
C GLU A 85 5.18 -12.23 -7.69
N ASP A 86 5.25 -11.10 -8.38
CA ASP A 86 6.32 -10.12 -8.20
C ASP A 86 5.87 -8.78 -7.61
N MET A 87 4.64 -8.70 -7.13
CA MET A 87 4.05 -7.42 -6.71
C MET A 87 3.32 -7.53 -5.38
N LEU A 88 3.46 -6.48 -4.57
CA LEU A 88 2.69 -6.23 -3.36
C LEU A 88 2.11 -4.82 -3.42
N VAL A 89 0.83 -4.66 -3.12
CA VAL A 89 0.16 -3.35 -3.08
C VAL A 89 -0.31 -3.04 -1.65
N ILE A 90 0.00 -1.85 -1.17
CA ILE A 90 -0.33 -1.39 0.19
C ILE A 90 -1.28 -0.20 0.08
N PHE A 91 -2.42 -0.28 0.78
CA PHE A 91 -3.48 0.73 0.67
C PHE A 91 -4.37 0.77 1.92
N ASP A 92 -5.21 1.80 1.99
CA ASP A 92 -6.12 2.05 3.09
C ASP A 92 -7.37 1.17 3.06
N ASP A 93 -7.85 0.75 4.24
CA ASP A 93 -9.07 -0.03 4.40
C ASP A 93 -9.94 0.59 5.50
N ILE A 94 -11.14 1.03 5.12
CA ILE A 94 -12.10 1.63 6.03
C ILE A 94 -12.81 0.61 6.93
N SER A 95 -12.77 -0.67 6.57
CA SER A 95 -13.40 -1.74 7.36
C SER A 95 -12.53 -2.25 8.51
N LEU A 96 -11.27 -1.79 8.58
CA LEU A 96 -10.33 -2.11 9.65
C LEU A 96 -10.13 -0.90 10.56
N ALA A 97 -10.10 -1.15 11.87
CA ALA A 97 -9.80 -0.10 12.83
C ALA A 97 -8.35 0.39 12.68
N PRO A 98 -8.08 1.67 13.01
CA PRO A 98 -6.71 2.18 13.07
C PRO A 98 -5.85 1.31 14.01
N GLY A 99 -4.63 1.02 13.57
CA GLY A 99 -3.71 0.14 14.31
C GLY A 99 -3.67 -1.30 13.79
N ASN A 100 -4.58 -1.69 12.94
CA ASN A 100 -4.65 -3.04 12.38
C ASN A 100 -4.23 -3.06 10.92
N ILE A 101 -3.66 -4.19 10.49
CA ILE A 101 -3.41 -4.49 9.09
C ILE A 101 -4.05 -5.83 8.73
N ARG A 102 -4.28 -6.03 7.44
CA ARG A 102 -4.79 -7.30 6.92
C ARG A 102 -4.04 -7.66 5.66
N ILE A 103 -3.49 -8.86 5.63
CA ILE A 103 -2.74 -9.38 4.49
C ILE A 103 -3.63 -10.34 3.73
N ARG A 104 -3.63 -10.20 2.39
CA ARG A 104 -4.37 -11.09 1.47
C ARG A 104 -3.49 -11.43 0.29
N LYS A 105 -3.64 -12.65 -0.22
CA LYS A 105 -2.96 -13.12 -1.44
C LYS A 105 -3.71 -12.68 -2.69
N LYS A 106 -5.02 -12.48 -2.60
CA LYS A 106 -5.93 -12.14 -3.69
C LYS A 106 -7.21 -11.54 -3.15
N GLY A 107 -8.02 -10.98 -4.00
CA GLY A 107 -9.34 -10.49 -3.63
C GLY A 107 -9.84 -9.36 -4.53
N SER A 108 -11.13 -9.05 -4.40
CA SER A 108 -11.77 -7.95 -5.11
C SER A 108 -11.30 -6.59 -4.58
N ALA A 109 -11.72 -5.53 -5.25
CA ALA A 109 -11.39 -4.17 -4.85
C ALA A 109 -12.06 -3.71 -3.56
N GLY A 110 -13.18 -4.33 -3.18
CA GLY A 110 -13.90 -3.94 -1.96
C GLY A 110 -14.35 -2.48 -1.94
N GLY A 111 -14.60 -1.89 -3.11
CA GLY A 111 -14.97 -0.47 -3.24
C GLY A 111 -13.80 0.50 -3.30
N HIS A 112 -12.56 0.05 -3.16
CA HIS A 112 -11.38 0.90 -3.24
C HIS A 112 -11.04 1.24 -4.70
N ASN A 113 -11.12 2.52 -5.08
CA ASN A 113 -10.95 2.96 -6.47
C ASN A 113 -9.56 2.68 -7.03
N GLY A 114 -8.52 2.83 -6.24
CA GLY A 114 -7.16 2.52 -6.67
C GLY A 114 -6.97 1.05 -7.01
N ILE A 115 -7.46 0.15 -6.15
CA ILE A 115 -7.39 -1.29 -6.39
C ILE A 115 -8.24 -1.69 -7.58
N LYS A 116 -9.43 -1.09 -7.73
CA LYS A 116 -10.31 -1.33 -8.88
C LYS A 116 -9.59 -1.03 -10.21
N ASN A 117 -8.87 0.09 -10.27
CA ASN A 117 -8.12 0.46 -11.46
C ASN A 117 -6.92 -0.46 -11.70
N ILE A 118 -6.21 -0.88 -10.64
CA ILE A 118 -5.11 -1.85 -10.76
C ILE A 118 -5.63 -3.17 -11.35
N ILE A 119 -6.74 -3.69 -10.86
CA ILE A 119 -7.36 -4.91 -11.39
C ILE A 119 -7.70 -4.74 -12.86
N ALA A 120 -8.32 -3.62 -13.23
CA ALA A 120 -8.69 -3.34 -14.62
C ALA A 120 -7.46 -3.28 -15.54
N MET A 121 -6.39 -2.61 -15.11
CA MET A 121 -5.21 -2.37 -15.94
C MET A 121 -4.25 -3.57 -15.99
N THR A 122 -4.16 -4.37 -14.94
CA THR A 122 -3.30 -5.56 -14.90
C THR A 122 -4.01 -6.83 -15.38
N GLY A 123 -5.34 -6.83 -15.39
CA GLY A 123 -6.14 -7.97 -15.80
C GLY A 123 -6.27 -9.08 -14.76
N THR A 124 -5.84 -8.84 -13.52
CA THR A 124 -5.93 -9.83 -12.44
C THR A 124 -6.25 -9.19 -11.10
N GLN A 125 -6.94 -9.92 -10.25
CA GLN A 125 -7.12 -9.60 -8.84
C GLN A 125 -6.28 -10.47 -7.90
N ASN A 126 -5.45 -11.36 -8.45
CA ASN A 126 -4.67 -12.36 -7.71
C ASN A 126 -3.26 -11.83 -7.37
N PHE A 127 -3.16 -10.63 -6.87
CA PHE A 127 -1.91 -10.07 -6.40
C PHE A 127 -1.94 -9.90 -4.87
N MET A 128 -0.77 -9.96 -4.25
CA MET A 128 -0.63 -9.78 -2.81
C MET A 128 -0.93 -8.34 -2.39
N ARG A 129 -1.53 -8.18 -1.22
CA ARG A 129 -1.85 -6.87 -0.69
C ARG A 129 -1.77 -6.82 0.82
N ILE A 130 -1.42 -5.63 1.31
CA ILE A 130 -1.54 -5.26 2.73
C ILE A 130 -2.57 -4.15 2.82
N LYS A 131 -3.64 -4.41 3.55
CA LYS A 131 -4.67 -3.43 3.88
C LYS A 131 -4.32 -2.80 5.23
N VAL A 132 -4.24 -1.48 5.29
CA VAL A 132 -3.93 -0.75 6.51
C VAL A 132 -5.20 -0.07 7.01
N GLY A 133 -5.61 -0.39 8.23
CA GLY A 133 -6.85 0.12 8.81
C GLY A 133 -6.82 1.62 9.05
N VAL A 134 -7.85 2.29 8.56
CA VAL A 134 -8.04 3.75 8.75
C VAL A 134 -9.35 4.09 9.45
N GLY A 135 -10.17 3.08 9.74
CA GLY A 135 -11.44 3.24 10.42
C GLY A 135 -12.61 3.56 9.50
N GLU A 136 -13.81 3.24 9.98
CA GLU A 136 -15.05 3.49 9.25
C GLU A 136 -15.35 4.99 9.18
N LYS A 137 -16.01 5.38 8.08
CA LYS A 137 -16.49 6.76 7.99
C LYS A 137 -17.60 7.01 9.04
N PRO A 138 -17.62 8.19 9.64
CA PRO A 138 -18.73 8.55 10.53
C PRO A 138 -20.07 8.52 9.78
N ALA A 139 -21.14 8.20 10.52
CA ALA A 139 -22.48 8.16 9.95
C ALA A 139 -22.84 9.53 9.34
N GLY A 140 -23.39 9.52 8.12
CA GLY A 140 -23.78 10.74 7.41
C GLY A 140 -22.64 11.45 6.68
N TRP A 141 -21.39 11.00 6.82
CA TRP A 141 -20.27 11.57 6.09
C TRP A 141 -20.14 10.98 4.69
N ASP A 142 -19.65 11.78 3.76
CA ASP A 142 -19.22 11.30 2.46
C ASP A 142 -17.93 10.49 2.62
N LEU A 143 -17.85 9.36 1.94
CA LEU A 143 -16.66 8.50 1.96
C LEU A 143 -15.40 9.25 1.48
N ALA A 144 -15.51 10.05 0.41
CA ALA A 144 -14.40 10.83 -0.10
C ALA A 144 -13.87 11.80 0.95
N ASP A 145 -14.74 12.50 1.66
CA ASP A 145 -14.34 13.44 2.72
C ASP A 145 -13.62 12.72 3.86
N HIS A 146 -14.08 11.52 4.23
CA HIS A 146 -13.44 10.73 5.27
C HIS A 146 -12.02 10.30 4.88
N VAL A 147 -11.84 9.68 3.71
CA VAL A 147 -10.53 9.16 3.31
C VAL A 147 -9.53 10.26 2.94
N LEU A 148 -10.01 11.43 2.54
CA LEU A 148 -9.16 12.59 2.27
C LEU A 148 -8.88 13.43 3.53
N GLY A 149 -9.43 13.03 4.68
CA GLY A 149 -9.16 13.65 5.97
C GLY A 149 -7.94 13.03 6.66
N ARG A 150 -7.35 13.81 7.57
CA ARG A 150 -6.24 13.37 8.40
C ARG A 150 -6.74 12.66 9.64
N PHE A 151 -5.87 11.83 10.22
CA PHE A 151 -6.13 11.20 11.52
C PHE A 151 -6.05 12.23 12.65
N ASP A 152 -6.85 12.03 13.70
CA ASP A 152 -6.59 12.70 14.95
C ASP A 152 -5.29 12.16 15.59
N LYS A 153 -4.85 12.79 16.65
CA LYS A 153 -3.57 12.44 17.29
C LYS A 153 -3.56 11.01 17.86
N GLU A 154 -4.67 10.58 18.44
CA GLU A 154 -4.81 9.26 19.02
C GLU A 154 -4.78 8.16 17.94
N ASP A 155 -5.56 8.33 16.88
CA ASP A 155 -5.60 7.40 15.77
C ASP A 155 -4.26 7.39 15.02
N ARG A 156 -3.62 8.52 14.85
CA ARG A 156 -2.30 8.59 14.19
C ARG A 156 -1.25 7.77 14.94
N ALA A 157 -1.27 7.79 16.27
CA ALA A 157 -0.34 6.97 17.06
C ALA A 157 -0.56 5.47 16.80
N LYS A 158 -1.82 5.03 16.72
CA LYS A 158 -2.15 3.64 16.38
C LYS A 158 -1.72 3.29 14.95
N VAL A 159 -1.96 4.18 14.03
CA VAL A 159 -1.59 4.00 12.62
C VAL A 159 -0.07 3.94 12.46
N ASP A 160 0.70 4.72 13.21
CA ASP A 160 2.16 4.64 13.18
C ASP A 160 2.66 3.25 13.59
N ASP A 161 2.03 2.60 14.57
CA ASP A 161 2.33 1.22 14.93
C ASP A 161 1.96 0.24 13.80
N ALA A 162 0.81 0.45 13.17
CA ALA A 162 0.40 -0.36 12.02
C ALA A 162 1.35 -0.20 10.83
N ILE A 163 1.90 0.98 10.61
CA ILE A 163 2.91 1.22 9.57
C ILE A 163 4.15 0.37 9.82
N LYS A 164 4.63 0.27 11.06
CA LYS A 164 5.76 -0.59 11.41
C LYS A 164 5.44 -2.05 11.13
N ASP A 165 4.26 -2.52 11.49
CA ASP A 165 3.80 -3.87 11.19
C ASP A 165 3.75 -4.11 9.68
N ALA A 166 3.25 -3.15 8.92
CA ALA A 166 3.17 -3.25 7.45
C ALA A 166 4.57 -3.35 6.81
N VAL A 167 5.55 -2.61 7.33
CA VAL A 167 6.94 -2.71 6.87
C VAL A 167 7.49 -4.12 7.10
N ASP A 168 7.31 -4.67 8.30
CA ASP A 168 7.79 -6.02 8.64
C ASP A 168 7.06 -7.09 7.82
N ALA A 169 5.74 -6.95 7.65
CA ALA A 169 4.95 -7.85 6.83
C ALA A 169 5.40 -7.83 5.36
N ALA A 170 5.66 -6.64 4.80
CA ALA A 170 6.11 -6.49 3.43
C ALA A 170 7.42 -7.23 3.18
N VAL A 171 8.36 -7.16 4.12
CA VAL A 171 9.64 -7.87 4.00
C VAL A 171 9.44 -9.39 4.00
N LEU A 172 8.61 -9.91 4.90
CA LEU A 172 8.27 -11.34 4.89
C LEU A 172 7.62 -11.77 3.57
N MET A 173 6.69 -10.97 3.07
CA MET A 173 5.94 -11.30 1.85
C MET A 173 6.85 -11.32 0.61
N MET A 174 7.76 -10.37 0.48
CA MET A 174 8.70 -10.36 -0.65
C MET A 174 9.68 -11.53 -0.61
N GLN A 175 9.94 -12.10 0.57
CA GLN A 175 10.79 -13.28 0.74
C GLN A 175 10.05 -14.60 0.49
N GLY A 176 8.75 -14.55 0.17
CA GLY A 176 7.93 -15.72 -0.04
C GLY A 176 7.24 -16.26 1.21
N ASP A 177 7.39 -15.58 2.36
CA ASP A 177 6.83 -16.01 3.65
C ASP A 177 5.44 -15.40 3.91
N VAL A 178 4.55 -15.44 2.91
CA VAL A 178 3.22 -14.81 2.99
C VAL A 178 2.38 -15.44 4.09
N ASP A 179 2.40 -16.76 4.21
CA ASP A 179 1.61 -17.46 5.25
C ASP A 179 2.09 -17.11 6.66
N LYS A 180 3.39 -16.97 6.84
CA LYS A 180 3.96 -16.52 8.11
C LYS A 180 3.50 -15.09 8.43
N ALA A 181 3.55 -14.19 7.45
CA ALA A 181 3.07 -12.83 7.61
C ALA A 181 1.58 -12.80 7.97
N MET A 182 0.75 -13.59 7.31
CA MET A 182 -0.67 -13.69 7.62
C MET A 182 -0.92 -14.20 9.03
N ASN A 183 -0.20 -15.22 9.47
CA ASN A 183 -0.34 -15.76 10.83
C ASN A 183 0.09 -14.76 11.90
N GLU A 184 1.14 -14.00 11.64
CA GLU A 184 1.67 -13.04 12.61
C GLU A 184 0.83 -11.77 12.72
N PHE A 185 0.32 -11.24 11.61
CA PHE A 185 -0.30 -9.91 11.57
C PHE A 185 -1.83 -9.93 11.43
N ASN A 186 -2.44 -10.94 10.80
CA ASN A 186 -3.90 -11.00 10.64
C ASN A 186 -4.62 -11.37 11.94
N SER A 187 -3.92 -11.94 12.91
CA SER A 187 -4.50 -12.40 14.17
C SER A 187 -4.56 -11.32 15.25
N LYS A 188 -4.01 -10.14 15.03
CA LYS A 188 -4.12 -9.04 15.98
C LYS A 188 -5.58 -8.68 16.17
N LYS A 189 -5.98 -8.60 17.44
CA LYS A 189 -7.35 -8.23 17.80
C LYS A 189 -7.54 -6.72 17.60
N GLN A 190 -8.72 -6.37 17.13
CA GLN A 190 -9.18 -5.00 17.16
C GLN A 190 -9.58 -4.66 18.59
N GLU A 191 -8.90 -3.70 19.18
CA GLU A 191 -9.29 -3.11 20.45
C GLU A 191 -9.86 -1.71 20.25
#